data_c2be8e16f2311f42a9a88a1adf5fbfed
#
_entry.id   c2be8e16f2311f42a9a88a1adf5fbfed
#
_cell.length_a   1.000
_cell.length_b   1.000
_cell.length_c   1.000
_cell.angle_alpha   90.00
_cell.angle_beta   90.00
_cell.angle_gamma   90.00
#
_symmetry.space_group_name_H-M   'P 1'
#
loop_
_entity.id
_entity.type
_entity.pdbx_description
1 polymer ?
#
loop_
_entity_poly.entity_id
_entity_poly.type
_entity_poly.pdbx_seq_one_letter_code
_entity_poly.pdbx_strand_id
1 'polypeptide(L)'
;MLYHLFEWFKEQEINFPGSGILGFISFRVLLAMLLSLIITLVFGKRLINVLRKRLGVETVRDLGLEGEQQKKGTPTMGGVIIILGIVVPTLLFARLDTIYIILMLIATVWLGIIGFIDDYLKLKAKRMAHEQGIAYKKGDKDGLAGWFKIMGQVGLGILVGATLYFNDDVRIWREYQGVPAADDSTVIRKTVNNRTKYFVETKVPITTIPFVKSHEFNYSKLLPASWRDYTWVLYILIVIFIITAVSNGANITDGLDGLATGTSALIGVCLGIFTYASGQFYFADYLNIMYIPDMAELTIFIAAMIGACIGFLWYNSYPAQVFMGDTGSLTLGGIIAAIAIIVHKELLIPIFCGVFFVELLSVMIQVTYFKYTKRKFGVGKRIFLMSPLHHHYQKQGYHEAKIATRFWIVTMLCVLLSIATLKMR
;
A
#
# COMPACT_ATOMS: atom_id res chain seq x y z
N MET A 1 -20.28 -0.07 8.81
CA MET A 1 -21.75 0.15 8.83
C MET A 1 -22.51 -1.10 9.31
N LEU A 2 -22.40 -2.25 8.65
CA LEU A 2 -23.07 -3.49 9.12
C LEU A 2 -22.61 -3.89 10.53
N TYR A 3 -21.31 -3.82 10.82
CA TYR A 3 -20.79 -4.06 12.17
C TYR A 3 -21.53 -3.20 13.23
N HIS A 4 -21.60 -1.90 13.05
CA HIS A 4 -22.29 -1.00 13.99
C HIS A 4 -23.79 -1.24 14.07
N LEU A 5 -24.44 -1.62 12.94
CA LEU A 5 -25.84 -2.00 12.93
C LEU A 5 -26.09 -3.23 13.78
N PHE A 6 -25.22 -4.25 13.68
CA PHE A 6 -25.33 -5.46 14.48
C PHE A 6 -25.00 -5.23 15.96
N GLU A 7 -24.05 -4.34 16.28
CA GLU A 7 -23.82 -3.93 17.67
C GLU A 7 -25.05 -3.24 18.25
N TRP A 8 -25.66 -2.31 17.49
CA TRP A 8 -26.90 -1.67 17.90
C TRP A 8 -28.04 -2.67 18.14
N PHE A 9 -28.22 -3.67 17.27
CA PHE A 9 -29.20 -4.75 17.51
C PHE A 9 -28.92 -5.54 18.79
N LYS A 10 -27.65 -5.79 19.08
CA LYS A 10 -27.22 -6.48 20.29
C LYS A 10 -27.51 -5.63 21.55
N GLU A 11 -27.29 -4.34 21.50
CA GLU A 11 -27.62 -3.40 22.58
C GLU A 11 -29.15 -3.31 22.82
N GLN A 12 -29.96 -3.49 21.78
CA GLN A 12 -31.42 -3.52 21.88
C GLN A 12 -31.96 -4.95 22.21
N GLU A 13 -31.10 -5.88 22.58
CA GLU A 13 -31.45 -7.27 22.89
C GLU A 13 -32.16 -8.00 21.74
N ILE A 14 -32.08 -7.52 20.50
CA ILE A 14 -32.67 -8.13 19.32
C ILE A 14 -31.77 -9.27 18.87
N ASN A 15 -32.13 -10.50 19.29
CA ASN A 15 -31.38 -11.70 18.92
C ASN A 15 -31.96 -12.32 17.65
N PHE A 16 -31.16 -12.42 16.60
CA PHE A 16 -31.49 -13.23 15.45
C PHE A 16 -30.32 -14.18 15.07
N PRO A 17 -30.59 -15.29 14.39
CA PRO A 17 -29.59 -16.29 14.06
C PRO A 17 -28.45 -15.67 13.28
N GLY A 18 -27.20 -15.82 13.77
CA GLY A 18 -25.99 -15.30 13.11
C GLY A 18 -25.54 -13.91 13.57
N SER A 19 -26.28 -13.20 14.43
CA SER A 19 -25.88 -11.86 14.89
C SER A 19 -24.50 -11.82 15.58
N GLY A 20 -24.12 -12.89 16.31
CA GLY A 20 -22.81 -12.99 16.97
C GLY A 20 -21.62 -13.22 16.03
N ILE A 21 -21.85 -13.69 14.81
CA ILE A 21 -20.75 -14.08 13.89
C ILE A 21 -19.96 -12.85 13.41
N LEU A 22 -20.63 -11.73 13.21
CA LEU A 22 -19.98 -10.46 12.81
C LEU A 22 -19.10 -9.84 13.91
N GLY A 23 -19.19 -10.31 15.15
CA GLY A 23 -18.25 -9.97 16.22
C GLY A 23 -16.83 -10.53 15.98
N PHE A 24 -16.71 -11.63 15.23
CA PHE A 24 -15.41 -12.24 14.93
C PHE A 24 -14.69 -11.53 13.78
N ILE A 25 -13.50 -11.01 14.06
CA ILE A 25 -12.65 -10.33 13.05
C ILE A 25 -12.37 -11.23 11.86
N SER A 26 -12.03 -12.51 12.09
CA SER A 26 -11.72 -13.49 11.03
C SER A 26 -12.88 -13.67 10.04
N PHE A 27 -14.12 -13.66 10.53
CA PHE A 27 -15.30 -13.75 9.66
C PHE A 27 -15.49 -12.48 8.83
N ARG A 28 -15.33 -11.30 9.44
CA ARG A 28 -15.40 -10.01 8.74
C ARG A 28 -14.30 -9.84 7.70
N VAL A 29 -13.09 -10.33 7.98
CA VAL A 29 -11.95 -10.38 7.04
C VAL A 29 -12.33 -11.20 5.81
N LEU A 30 -12.89 -12.40 6.00
CA LEU A 30 -13.32 -13.25 4.89
C LEU A 30 -14.43 -12.59 4.07
N LEU A 31 -15.46 -12.03 4.74
CA LEU A 31 -16.54 -11.32 4.05
C LEU A 31 -16.05 -10.11 3.26
N ALA A 32 -15.15 -9.32 3.83
CA ALA A 32 -14.58 -8.15 3.16
C ALA A 32 -13.80 -8.56 1.90
N MET A 33 -13.00 -9.62 1.99
CA MET A 33 -12.25 -10.15 0.85
C MET A 33 -13.18 -10.67 -0.25
N LEU A 34 -14.19 -11.48 0.12
CA LEU A 34 -15.16 -12.05 -0.82
C LEU A 34 -16.00 -10.96 -1.50
N LEU A 35 -16.51 -10.00 -0.72
CA LEU A 35 -17.31 -8.91 -1.27
C LEU A 35 -16.47 -8.05 -2.20
N SER A 36 -15.23 -7.74 -1.84
CA SER A 36 -14.29 -7.00 -2.68
C SER A 36 -14.05 -7.71 -4.01
N LEU A 37 -13.80 -9.02 -3.96
CA LEU A 37 -13.63 -9.85 -5.15
C LEU A 37 -14.89 -9.84 -6.04
N ILE A 38 -16.08 -9.98 -5.45
CA ILE A 38 -17.36 -9.94 -6.17
C ILE A 38 -17.58 -8.56 -6.82
N ILE A 39 -17.36 -7.48 -6.08
CA ILE A 39 -17.49 -6.12 -6.61
C ILE A 39 -16.58 -5.94 -7.83
N THR A 40 -15.32 -6.28 -7.72
CA THR A 40 -14.34 -6.09 -8.79
C THR A 40 -14.65 -6.97 -10.00
N LEU A 41 -15.07 -8.23 -9.82
CA LEU A 41 -15.43 -9.13 -10.91
C LEU A 41 -16.74 -8.74 -11.60
N VAL A 42 -17.79 -8.44 -10.83
CA VAL A 42 -19.12 -8.17 -11.40
C VAL A 42 -19.22 -6.78 -11.98
N PHE A 43 -18.77 -5.77 -11.22
CA PHE A 43 -18.85 -4.37 -11.66
C PHE A 43 -17.68 -3.96 -12.55
N GLY A 44 -16.55 -4.69 -12.50
CA GLY A 44 -15.37 -4.39 -13.31
C GLY A 44 -15.68 -4.31 -14.77
N LYS A 45 -16.37 -5.30 -15.34
CA LYS A 45 -16.77 -5.32 -16.77
C LYS A 45 -17.65 -4.13 -17.16
N ARG A 46 -18.60 -3.77 -16.28
CA ARG A 46 -19.49 -2.61 -16.54
C ARG A 46 -18.66 -1.31 -16.52
N LEU A 47 -17.79 -1.15 -15.55
CA LEU A 47 -16.95 0.04 -15.44
C LEU A 47 -15.96 0.15 -16.58
N ILE A 48 -15.33 -0.94 -17.01
CA ILE A 48 -14.44 -0.99 -18.19
C ILE A 48 -15.20 -0.50 -19.44
N ASN A 49 -16.44 -0.94 -19.64
CA ASN A 49 -17.27 -0.49 -20.77
C ASN A 49 -17.61 1.01 -20.68
N VAL A 50 -17.89 1.52 -19.48
CA VAL A 50 -18.13 2.97 -19.26
C VAL A 50 -16.85 3.78 -19.53
N LEU A 51 -15.70 3.32 -19.02
CA LEU A 51 -14.41 3.97 -19.25
C LEU A 51 -14.10 4.02 -20.75
N ARG A 52 -14.26 2.90 -21.47
CA ARG A 52 -14.04 2.83 -22.92
C ARG A 52 -14.94 3.79 -23.70
N LYS A 53 -16.23 3.90 -23.34
CA LYS A 53 -17.19 4.77 -24.02
C LYS A 53 -16.99 6.25 -23.72
N ARG A 54 -16.72 6.61 -22.46
CA ARG A 54 -16.68 8.01 -22.03
C ARG A 54 -15.32 8.66 -22.10
N LEU A 55 -14.26 7.91 -21.81
CA LEU A 55 -12.91 8.46 -21.66
C LEU A 55 -12.01 8.13 -22.86
N GLY A 56 -12.44 7.19 -23.73
CA GLY A 56 -11.65 6.74 -24.85
C GLY A 56 -10.60 5.71 -24.48
N VAL A 57 -9.72 5.41 -25.41
CA VAL A 57 -8.71 4.36 -25.29
C VAL A 57 -7.31 4.96 -25.26
N GLU A 58 -6.40 4.34 -24.54
CA GLU A 58 -5.02 4.78 -24.52
C GLU A 58 -4.33 4.47 -25.86
N THR A 59 -3.60 5.46 -26.38
CA THR A 59 -2.65 5.21 -27.47
C THR A 59 -1.41 4.59 -26.85
N VAL A 60 -1.13 3.34 -27.20
CA VAL A 60 0.07 2.64 -26.72
C VAL A 60 1.32 3.36 -27.23
N ARG A 61 2.31 3.53 -26.38
CA ARG A 61 3.61 4.08 -26.78
C ARG A 61 4.29 3.09 -27.72
N ASP A 62 4.80 3.58 -28.81
CA ASP A 62 5.71 2.80 -29.64
C ASP A 62 7.10 2.82 -28.99
N LEU A 63 7.40 1.81 -28.21
CA LEU A 63 8.71 1.59 -27.58
C LEU A 63 9.53 0.56 -28.37
N GLY A 64 8.95 0.03 -29.47
CA GLY A 64 9.51 -1.05 -30.27
C GLY A 64 9.60 -2.37 -29.48
N LEU A 65 8.60 -2.65 -28.63
CA LEU A 65 8.48 -3.87 -27.84
C LEU A 65 7.42 -4.79 -28.46
N GLU A 66 7.65 -6.11 -28.37
CA GLU A 66 6.66 -7.09 -28.81
C GLU A 66 5.38 -6.99 -27.97
N GLY A 67 4.21 -7.12 -28.60
CA GLY A 67 2.90 -7.09 -27.94
C GLY A 67 2.27 -5.70 -27.78
N GLU A 68 2.99 -4.60 -28.00
CA GLU A 68 2.42 -3.24 -27.89
C GLU A 68 1.21 -3.00 -28.79
N GLN A 69 1.21 -3.58 -29.99
CA GLN A 69 0.09 -3.41 -30.92
C GLN A 69 -1.20 -4.07 -30.43
N GLN A 70 -1.09 -5.17 -29.65
CA GLN A 70 -2.26 -5.86 -29.09
C GLN A 70 -2.94 -5.05 -27.98
N LYS A 71 -2.23 -4.11 -27.38
CA LYS A 71 -2.72 -3.24 -26.31
C LYS A 71 -3.43 -1.97 -26.82
N LYS A 72 -3.43 -1.73 -28.12
CA LYS A 72 -4.18 -0.61 -28.72
C LYS A 72 -5.67 -0.77 -28.43
N GLY A 73 -6.27 0.24 -27.87
CA GLY A 73 -7.69 0.21 -27.53
C GLY A 73 -8.02 -0.22 -26.11
N THR A 74 -7.03 -0.49 -25.26
CA THR A 74 -7.25 -0.80 -23.84
C THR A 74 -7.51 0.49 -23.07
N PRO A 75 -8.64 0.60 -22.32
CA PRO A 75 -8.91 1.75 -21.48
C PRO A 75 -7.96 1.80 -20.27
N THR A 76 -7.63 3.00 -19.80
CA THR A 76 -6.91 3.27 -18.56
C THR A 76 -7.86 3.68 -17.44
N MET A 77 -7.35 4.04 -16.26
CA MET A 77 -8.09 4.42 -15.05
C MET A 77 -8.83 3.25 -14.37
N GLY A 78 -8.38 2.03 -14.58
CA GLY A 78 -8.92 0.84 -13.91
C GLY A 78 -8.76 0.86 -12.39
N GLY A 79 -7.87 1.70 -11.86
CA GLY A 79 -7.70 1.92 -10.43
C GLY A 79 -8.98 2.29 -9.68
N VAL A 80 -9.96 2.89 -10.35
CA VAL A 80 -11.28 3.15 -9.76
C VAL A 80 -11.99 1.86 -9.32
N ILE A 81 -11.81 0.77 -10.08
CA ILE A 81 -12.36 -0.57 -9.71
C ILE A 81 -11.74 -1.04 -8.41
N ILE A 82 -10.43 -0.90 -8.27
CA ILE A 82 -9.68 -1.27 -7.07
C ILE A 82 -10.15 -0.44 -5.87
N ILE A 83 -10.26 0.88 -6.02
CA ILE A 83 -10.68 1.78 -4.95
C ILE A 83 -12.08 1.43 -4.46
N LEU A 84 -13.03 1.19 -5.36
CA LEU A 84 -14.39 0.76 -5.00
C LEU A 84 -14.37 -0.60 -4.30
N GLY A 85 -13.55 -1.55 -4.79
CA GLY A 85 -13.36 -2.86 -4.18
C GLY A 85 -12.75 -2.80 -2.78
N ILE A 86 -11.98 -1.76 -2.44
CA ILE A 86 -11.42 -1.54 -1.10
C ILE A 86 -12.43 -0.81 -0.22
N VAL A 87 -12.94 0.34 -0.68
CA VAL A 87 -13.72 1.26 0.16
C VAL A 87 -15.05 0.66 0.57
N VAL A 88 -15.80 0.04 -0.37
CA VAL A 88 -17.16 -0.46 -0.08
C VAL A 88 -17.15 -1.58 0.97
N PRO A 89 -16.34 -2.67 0.85
CA PRO A 89 -16.29 -3.70 1.87
C PRO A 89 -15.77 -3.19 3.22
N THR A 90 -14.79 -2.28 3.20
CA THR A 90 -14.26 -1.67 4.43
C THR A 90 -15.34 -0.89 5.17
N LEU A 91 -16.12 -0.05 4.48
CA LEU A 91 -17.24 0.70 5.07
C LEU A 91 -18.32 -0.22 5.66
N LEU A 92 -18.54 -1.39 5.04
CA LEU A 92 -19.56 -2.33 5.50
C LEU A 92 -19.10 -3.14 6.72
N PHE A 93 -17.88 -3.64 6.73
CA PHE A 93 -17.45 -4.67 7.69
C PHE A 93 -16.45 -4.18 8.75
N ALA A 94 -15.72 -3.09 8.53
CA ALA A 94 -14.79 -2.56 9.52
C ALA A 94 -15.47 -1.72 10.60
N ARG A 95 -14.83 -1.61 11.75
CA ARG A 95 -15.17 -0.63 12.80
C ARG A 95 -14.70 0.74 12.36
N LEU A 96 -15.65 1.61 12.04
CA LEU A 96 -15.38 2.94 11.49
C LEU A 96 -14.95 3.97 12.55
N ASP A 97 -15.07 3.64 13.82
CA ASP A 97 -14.59 4.44 14.96
C ASP A 97 -13.07 4.31 15.18
N THR A 98 -12.44 3.31 14.56
CA THR A 98 -11.00 3.07 14.71
C THR A 98 -10.19 4.06 13.88
N ILE A 99 -9.24 4.76 14.51
CA ILE A 99 -8.39 5.77 13.82
C ILE A 99 -7.63 5.19 12.63
N TYR A 100 -7.19 3.93 12.71
CA TYR A 100 -6.47 3.26 11.63
C TYR A 100 -7.33 3.05 10.39
N ILE A 101 -8.61 2.69 10.55
CA ILE A 101 -9.56 2.52 9.43
C ILE A 101 -9.89 3.86 8.79
N ILE A 102 -10.16 4.89 9.60
CA ILE A 102 -10.42 6.24 9.11
C ILE A 102 -9.24 6.74 8.29
N LEU A 103 -8.01 6.59 8.83
CA LEU A 103 -6.78 7.03 8.17
C LEU A 103 -6.58 6.33 6.82
N MET A 104 -6.83 5.01 6.75
CA MET A 104 -6.68 4.24 5.53
C MET A 104 -7.74 4.56 4.48
N LEU A 105 -8.99 4.82 4.88
CA LEU A 105 -10.04 5.29 3.96
C LEU A 105 -9.67 6.66 3.38
N ILE A 106 -9.20 7.59 4.22
CA ILE A 106 -8.75 8.91 3.77
C ILE A 106 -7.56 8.75 2.81
N ALA A 107 -6.56 7.95 3.15
CA ALA A 107 -5.39 7.72 2.29
C ALA A 107 -5.78 7.16 0.91
N THR A 108 -6.71 6.19 0.89
CA THR A 108 -7.21 5.58 -0.34
C THR A 108 -7.90 6.60 -1.25
N VAL A 109 -8.81 7.39 -0.68
CA VAL A 109 -9.55 8.41 -1.44
C VAL A 109 -8.64 9.56 -1.87
N TRP A 110 -7.73 10.01 -1.00
CA TRP A 110 -6.80 11.10 -1.26
C TRP A 110 -5.91 10.82 -2.47
N LEU A 111 -5.18 9.69 -2.45
CA LEU A 111 -4.31 9.33 -3.58
C LEU A 111 -5.11 8.90 -4.81
N GLY A 112 -6.28 8.28 -4.59
CA GLY A 112 -7.21 7.94 -5.66
C GLY A 112 -7.67 9.15 -6.45
N ILE A 113 -8.02 10.24 -5.78
CA ILE A 113 -8.42 11.50 -6.44
C ILE A 113 -7.24 12.10 -7.20
N ILE A 114 -6.05 12.14 -6.61
CA ILE A 114 -4.85 12.70 -7.26
C ILE A 114 -4.50 11.92 -8.53
N GLY A 115 -4.47 10.58 -8.43
CA GLY A 115 -4.22 9.72 -9.57
C GLY A 115 -5.32 9.83 -10.64
N PHE A 116 -6.59 9.92 -10.22
CA PHE A 116 -7.72 10.10 -11.13
C PHE A 116 -7.63 11.40 -11.92
N ILE A 117 -7.33 12.52 -11.25
CA ILE A 117 -7.17 13.81 -11.92
C ILE A 117 -6.02 13.75 -12.92
N ASP A 118 -4.90 13.13 -12.57
CA ASP A 118 -3.75 12.97 -13.47
C ASP A 118 -4.12 12.18 -14.73
N ASP A 119 -4.71 11.00 -14.55
CA ASP A 119 -5.15 10.14 -15.65
C ASP A 119 -6.20 10.84 -16.53
N TYR A 120 -7.17 11.54 -15.90
CA TYR A 120 -8.20 12.28 -16.63
C TYR A 120 -7.61 13.42 -17.50
N LEU A 121 -6.66 14.19 -16.93
CA LEU A 121 -6.01 15.29 -17.68
C LEU A 121 -5.19 14.76 -18.85
N LYS A 122 -4.48 13.63 -18.67
CA LYS A 122 -3.75 12.96 -19.76
C LYS A 122 -4.69 12.54 -20.90
N LEU A 123 -5.84 11.94 -20.57
CA LEU A 123 -6.82 11.52 -21.56
C LEU A 123 -7.45 12.71 -22.28
N LYS A 124 -7.79 13.79 -21.54
CA LYS A 124 -8.34 15.02 -22.11
C LYS A 124 -7.34 15.67 -23.09
N ALA A 125 -6.06 15.76 -22.73
CA ALA A 125 -5.02 16.30 -23.60
C ALA A 125 -4.86 15.48 -24.89
N LYS A 126 -4.87 14.14 -24.79
CA LYS A 126 -4.82 13.25 -25.96
C LYS A 126 -6.03 13.42 -26.89
N ARG A 127 -7.24 13.54 -26.31
CA ARG A 127 -8.48 13.76 -27.08
C ARG A 127 -8.42 15.07 -27.86
N MET A 128 -8.04 16.16 -27.21
CA MET A 128 -7.91 17.46 -27.87
C MET A 128 -6.89 17.46 -29.00
N ALA A 129 -5.75 16.80 -28.84
CA ALA A 129 -4.74 16.66 -29.89
C ALA A 129 -5.29 15.89 -31.09
N HIS A 130 -6.05 14.80 -30.85
CA HIS A 130 -6.68 14.02 -31.91
C HIS A 130 -7.76 14.82 -32.68
N GLU A 131 -8.60 15.60 -31.95
CA GLU A 131 -9.63 16.44 -32.55
C GLU A 131 -9.01 17.57 -33.42
N GLN A 132 -7.83 18.05 -33.07
CA GLN A 132 -7.10 19.09 -33.81
C GLN A 132 -6.23 18.51 -34.96
N GLY A 133 -6.24 17.20 -35.18
CA GLY A 133 -5.40 16.56 -36.19
C GLY A 133 -3.90 16.67 -35.96
N ILE A 134 -3.49 17.07 -34.74
CA ILE A 134 -2.08 17.24 -34.39
C ILE A 134 -1.53 15.91 -33.88
N ALA A 135 -0.39 15.47 -34.46
CA ALA A 135 0.30 14.30 -33.94
C ALA A 135 0.69 14.56 -32.46
N TYR A 136 0.08 13.79 -31.55
CA TYR A 136 0.34 13.92 -30.13
C TYR A 136 1.83 13.70 -29.83
N LYS A 137 2.55 14.79 -29.57
CA LYS A 137 3.91 14.73 -29.04
C LYS A 137 3.82 14.88 -27.52
N LYS A 138 4.29 13.85 -26.81
CA LYS A 138 4.36 13.85 -25.35
C LYS A 138 5.22 15.03 -24.88
N GLY A 139 4.60 16.07 -24.33
CA GLY A 139 5.25 17.20 -23.69
C GLY A 139 5.05 17.18 -22.19
N ASP A 140 5.79 18.00 -21.43
CA ASP A 140 5.70 18.14 -19.97
C ASP A 140 4.31 18.59 -19.45
N LYS A 141 3.37 18.87 -20.35
CA LYS A 141 2.02 19.39 -20.03
C LYS A 141 0.91 18.30 -20.02
N ASP A 142 1.25 17.04 -20.22
CA ASP A 142 0.30 15.95 -20.32
C ASP A 142 0.05 15.33 -18.94
N GLY A 143 -1.00 15.73 -18.29
CA GLY A 143 -1.35 15.33 -16.92
C GLY A 143 -0.95 16.37 -15.88
N LEU A 144 -1.03 16.00 -14.61
CA LEU A 144 -0.50 16.81 -13.53
C LEU A 144 1.03 16.89 -13.66
N ALA A 145 1.59 18.10 -13.53
CA ALA A 145 3.03 18.22 -13.41
C ALA A 145 3.52 17.34 -12.24
N GLY A 146 4.66 16.66 -12.41
CA GLY A 146 5.14 15.68 -11.43
C GLY A 146 5.20 16.20 -9.99
N TRP A 147 5.44 17.51 -9.81
CA TRP A 147 5.46 18.12 -8.49
C TRP A 147 4.09 18.13 -7.77
N PHE A 148 2.96 18.18 -8.50
CA PHE A 148 1.62 18.07 -7.90
C PHE A 148 1.38 16.68 -7.30
N LYS A 149 1.87 15.62 -7.97
CA LYS A 149 1.82 14.27 -7.41
C LYS A 149 2.64 14.17 -6.13
N ILE A 150 3.86 14.75 -6.16
CA ILE A 150 4.72 14.81 -4.98
C ILE A 150 4.05 15.61 -3.86
N MET A 151 3.44 16.76 -4.14
CA MET A 151 2.69 17.52 -3.14
C MET A 151 1.54 16.70 -2.52
N GLY A 152 0.82 15.95 -3.33
CA GLY A 152 -0.23 15.06 -2.82
C GLY A 152 0.31 13.95 -1.93
N GLN A 153 1.45 13.36 -2.28
CA GLN A 153 2.15 12.37 -1.47
C GLN A 153 2.70 12.98 -0.17
N VAL A 154 3.27 14.18 -0.24
CA VAL A 154 3.73 14.95 0.93
C VAL A 154 2.55 15.28 1.84
N GLY A 155 1.42 15.77 1.30
CA GLY A 155 0.22 16.07 2.07
C GLY A 155 -0.32 14.84 2.81
N LEU A 156 -0.37 13.67 2.14
CA LEU A 156 -0.72 12.42 2.79
C LEU A 156 0.31 12.02 3.86
N GLY A 157 1.60 12.19 3.58
CA GLY A 157 2.66 11.89 4.54
C GLY A 157 2.58 12.74 5.80
N ILE A 158 2.25 14.02 5.67
CA ILE A 158 1.99 14.91 6.82
C ILE A 158 0.77 14.42 7.59
N LEU A 159 -0.33 14.12 6.92
CA LEU A 159 -1.56 13.65 7.55
C LEU A 159 -1.32 12.35 8.32
N VAL A 160 -0.71 11.34 7.69
CA VAL A 160 -0.42 10.05 8.33
C VAL A 160 0.56 10.23 9.48
N GLY A 161 1.68 10.93 9.27
CA GLY A 161 2.71 11.13 10.29
C GLY A 161 2.21 11.94 11.48
N ALA A 162 1.44 13.01 11.25
CA ALA A 162 0.84 13.82 12.32
C ALA A 162 -0.22 13.02 13.10
N THR A 163 -1.09 12.26 12.42
CA THR A 163 -2.08 11.42 13.08
C THR A 163 -1.40 10.37 13.98
N LEU A 164 -0.42 9.65 13.46
CA LEU A 164 0.26 8.63 14.23
C LEU A 164 1.10 9.18 15.40
N TYR A 165 1.60 10.41 15.27
CA TYR A 165 2.41 11.02 16.32
C TYR A 165 1.57 11.70 17.42
N PHE A 166 0.50 12.44 17.02
CA PHE A 166 -0.24 13.30 17.94
C PHE A 166 -1.55 12.70 18.47
N ASN A 167 -2.18 11.76 17.73
CA ASN A 167 -3.45 11.18 18.16
C ASN A 167 -3.27 10.28 19.38
N ASP A 168 -4.12 10.45 20.40
CA ASP A 168 -4.04 9.72 21.67
C ASP A 168 -4.54 8.28 21.58
N ASP A 169 -5.28 7.91 20.54
CA ASP A 169 -5.71 6.52 20.32
C ASP A 169 -4.61 5.64 19.74
N VAL A 170 -3.51 6.25 19.25
CA VAL A 170 -2.34 5.53 18.71
C VAL A 170 -1.40 5.19 19.85
N ARG A 171 -1.53 3.97 20.39
CA ARG A 171 -0.75 3.48 21.53
C ARG A 171 -0.22 2.08 21.27
N ILE A 172 0.89 1.76 21.93
CA ILE A 172 1.49 0.42 21.94
C ILE A 172 1.60 -0.07 23.38
N TRP A 173 1.44 -1.37 23.59
CA TRP A 173 1.69 -1.97 24.90
C TRP A 173 3.13 -2.46 24.98
N ARG A 174 3.80 -2.04 26.04
CA ARG A 174 5.15 -2.49 26.38
C ARG A 174 5.17 -3.28 27.67
N GLU A 175 5.93 -4.37 27.68
CA GLU A 175 6.11 -5.16 28.91
C GLU A 175 6.80 -4.31 29.99
N TYR A 176 6.17 -4.21 31.14
CA TYR A 176 6.70 -3.53 32.30
C TYR A 176 7.72 -4.42 32.99
N GLN A 177 8.94 -3.92 33.18
CA GLN A 177 10.01 -4.67 33.82
C GLN A 177 9.89 -4.51 35.33
N GLY A 178 9.44 -5.56 36.03
CA GLY A 178 9.29 -5.61 37.49
C GLY A 178 7.86 -5.91 37.93
N VAL A 179 7.63 -5.90 39.21
CA VAL A 179 6.29 -6.02 39.80
C VAL A 179 5.80 -4.60 40.13
N PRO A 180 4.70 -4.15 39.51
CA PRO A 180 4.15 -2.82 39.78
C PRO A 180 3.63 -2.73 41.21
N ALA A 181 3.54 -1.52 41.73
CA ALA A 181 2.84 -1.26 42.98
C ALA A 181 1.37 -1.73 42.87
N ALA A 182 0.79 -2.19 44.00
CA ALA A 182 -0.53 -2.80 43.99
C ALA A 182 -1.65 -1.89 43.44
N ASP A 183 -1.48 -0.58 43.51
CA ASP A 183 -2.46 0.45 43.12
C ASP A 183 -2.08 1.22 41.86
N ASP A 184 -1.11 0.74 41.05
CA ASP A 184 -0.72 1.45 39.83
C ASP A 184 -1.76 1.23 38.72
N SER A 185 -2.70 2.17 38.58
CA SER A 185 -3.77 2.15 37.59
C SER A 185 -3.28 2.29 36.14
N THR A 186 -1.99 2.61 35.93
CA THR A 186 -1.39 2.75 34.60
C THR A 186 -0.93 1.41 34.03
N VAL A 187 -0.89 0.35 34.85
CA VAL A 187 -0.36 -0.95 34.48
C VAL A 187 -1.47 -1.94 34.16
N ILE A 188 -1.45 -2.45 32.94
CA ILE A 188 -2.40 -3.46 32.46
C ILE A 188 -1.86 -4.84 32.82
N ARG A 189 -2.65 -5.58 33.60
CA ARG A 189 -2.33 -6.95 34.01
C ARG A 189 -2.96 -7.97 33.07
N LYS A 190 -2.15 -8.84 32.43
CA LYS A 190 -2.61 -9.96 31.58
C LYS A 190 -1.95 -11.26 32.01
N THR A 191 -2.75 -12.33 32.10
CA THR A 191 -2.24 -13.68 32.40
C THR A 191 -2.17 -14.49 31.09
N VAL A 192 -0.97 -14.95 30.75
CA VAL A 192 -0.68 -15.77 29.56
C VAL A 192 0.11 -16.99 29.98
N ASN A 193 -0.36 -18.18 29.59
CA ASN A 193 0.30 -19.46 29.92
C ASN A 193 0.63 -19.61 31.43
N ASN A 194 -0.30 -19.29 32.32
CA ASN A 194 -0.13 -19.26 33.78
C ASN A 194 0.95 -18.30 34.30
N ARG A 195 1.43 -17.36 33.49
CA ARG A 195 2.33 -16.28 33.91
C ARG A 195 1.61 -14.95 33.83
N THR A 196 1.65 -14.19 34.91
CA THR A 196 1.12 -12.82 34.89
C THR A 196 2.20 -11.90 34.36
N LYS A 197 1.89 -11.19 33.27
CA LYS A 197 2.70 -10.14 32.69
C LYS A 197 2.04 -8.79 32.91
N TYR A 198 2.84 -7.77 33.02
CA TYR A 198 2.43 -6.40 33.25
C TYR A 198 2.79 -5.57 32.02
N PHE A 199 1.89 -4.71 31.57
CA PHE A 199 2.07 -3.88 30.40
C PHE A 199 1.72 -2.43 30.72
N VAL A 200 2.40 -1.51 30.06
CA VAL A 200 2.10 -0.07 30.12
C VAL A 200 1.83 0.42 28.71
N GLU A 201 0.78 1.20 28.56
CA GLU A 201 0.53 1.92 27.33
C GLU A 201 1.55 3.03 27.13
N THR A 202 2.20 3.01 25.99
CA THR A 202 3.22 4.02 25.66
C THR A 202 2.98 4.59 24.29
N LYS A 203 3.27 5.88 24.15
CA LYS A 203 3.24 6.60 22.89
C LYS A 203 4.67 7.04 22.54
N VAL A 204 5.36 6.25 21.75
CA VAL A 204 6.76 6.49 21.40
C VAL A 204 6.94 6.27 19.89
N PRO A 205 7.65 7.17 19.19
CA PRO A 205 7.97 7.00 17.77
C PRO A 205 9.05 5.93 17.61
N ILE A 206 8.64 4.67 17.57
CA ILE A 206 9.52 3.51 17.44
C ILE A 206 9.16 2.70 16.20
N THR A 207 10.15 1.98 15.69
CA THR A 207 9.98 1.01 14.61
C THR A 207 10.67 -0.29 14.95
N THR A 208 10.32 -1.35 14.22
CA THR A 208 10.96 -2.67 14.37
C THR A 208 12.20 -2.75 13.47
N ILE A 209 13.36 -3.08 14.05
CA ILE A 209 14.56 -3.44 13.29
C ILE A 209 14.63 -4.95 13.18
N PRO A 210 14.65 -5.51 11.97
CA PRO A 210 14.86 -6.95 11.79
C PRO A 210 16.28 -7.37 12.22
N PHE A 211 16.46 -8.60 12.66
CA PHE A 211 17.74 -9.23 12.98
C PHE A 211 18.50 -8.64 14.20
N VAL A 212 17.91 -7.75 14.98
CA VAL A 212 18.52 -7.16 16.17
C VAL A 212 17.80 -7.61 17.44
N LYS A 213 18.54 -7.99 18.47
CA LYS A 213 18.00 -8.56 19.73
C LYS A 213 16.97 -7.68 20.44
N SER A 214 17.10 -6.36 20.38
CA SER A 214 16.14 -5.42 20.98
C SER A 214 14.91 -5.15 20.12
N HIS A 215 14.93 -5.51 18.83
CA HIS A 215 13.90 -5.32 17.81
C HIS A 215 13.31 -3.90 17.67
N GLU A 216 13.65 -2.97 18.51
CA GLU A 216 13.05 -1.65 18.55
C GLU A 216 14.09 -0.56 18.29
N PHE A 217 13.74 0.34 17.41
CA PHE A 217 14.49 1.55 17.17
C PHE A 217 13.62 2.78 17.45
N ASN A 218 14.09 3.63 18.34
CA ASN A 218 13.41 4.87 18.67
C ASN A 218 14.01 6.00 17.84
N TYR A 219 13.18 6.65 17.03
CA TYR A 219 13.59 7.75 16.15
C TYR A 219 14.15 8.95 16.93
N SER A 220 13.77 9.15 18.20
CA SER A 220 14.33 10.21 19.02
C SER A 220 15.85 10.08 19.24
N LYS A 221 16.40 8.85 19.10
CA LYS A 221 17.84 8.60 19.22
C LYS A 221 18.67 9.13 18.05
N LEU A 222 18.02 9.45 16.92
CA LEU A 222 18.69 10.07 15.77
C LEU A 222 19.00 11.54 15.99
N LEU A 223 18.35 12.16 16.99
CA LEU A 223 18.53 13.57 17.29
C LEU A 223 19.43 13.75 18.53
N PRO A 224 20.27 14.80 18.56
CA PRO A 224 20.97 15.23 19.77
C PRO A 224 19.99 15.48 20.92
N ALA A 225 20.45 15.34 22.17
CA ALA A 225 19.60 15.49 23.34
C ALA A 225 18.82 16.82 23.38
N SER A 226 19.44 17.91 22.92
CA SER A 226 18.83 19.24 22.84
C SER A 226 17.73 19.39 21.79
N TRP A 227 17.60 18.44 20.86
CA TRP A 227 16.63 18.49 19.74
C TRP A 227 15.56 17.40 19.83
N ARG A 228 15.51 16.63 20.90
CA ARG A 228 14.56 15.54 21.04
C ARG A 228 13.10 15.98 21.06
N ASP A 229 12.81 17.19 21.48
CA ASP A 229 11.46 17.78 21.43
C ASP A 229 10.94 17.95 19.99
N TYR A 230 11.84 18.00 19.00
CA TYR A 230 11.50 18.06 17.58
C TYR A 230 11.45 16.69 16.89
N THR A 231 11.40 15.58 17.65
CA THR A 231 11.31 14.22 17.08
C THR A 231 10.11 14.06 16.16
N TRP A 232 9.01 14.76 16.42
CA TRP A 232 7.83 14.74 15.57
C TRP A 232 8.11 15.24 14.14
N VAL A 233 8.96 16.26 13.98
CA VAL A 233 9.35 16.76 12.64
C VAL A 233 10.11 15.68 11.89
N LEU A 234 11.11 15.07 12.52
CA LEU A 234 11.89 13.99 11.93
C LEU A 234 11.00 12.80 11.54
N TYR A 235 10.08 12.41 12.42
CA TYR A 235 9.15 11.32 12.16
C TYR A 235 8.26 11.60 10.95
N ILE A 236 7.64 12.79 10.87
CA ILE A 236 6.81 13.20 9.73
C ILE A 236 7.64 13.20 8.43
N LEU A 237 8.87 13.70 8.46
CA LEU A 237 9.75 13.69 7.28
C LEU A 237 10.07 12.27 6.80
N ILE A 238 10.30 11.33 7.72
CA ILE A 238 10.50 9.91 7.39
C ILE A 238 9.23 9.32 6.77
N VAL A 239 8.05 9.59 7.36
CA VAL A 239 6.76 9.14 6.82
C VAL A 239 6.51 9.68 5.41
N ILE A 240 6.77 10.97 5.17
CA ILE A 240 6.68 11.58 3.83
C ILE A 240 7.59 10.86 2.85
N PHE A 241 8.84 10.63 3.22
CA PHE A 241 9.81 9.94 2.38
C PHE A 241 9.33 8.53 2.01
N ILE A 242 8.86 7.75 2.99
CA ILE A 242 8.40 6.37 2.78
C ILE A 242 7.17 6.33 1.87
N ILE A 243 6.14 7.16 2.15
CA ILE A 243 4.92 7.22 1.33
C ILE A 243 5.26 7.62 -0.10
N THR A 244 6.12 8.63 -0.28
CA THR A 244 6.56 9.08 -1.61
C THR A 244 7.33 7.99 -2.34
N ALA A 245 8.29 7.33 -1.67
CA ALA A 245 9.12 6.29 -2.28
C ALA A 245 8.30 5.08 -2.73
N VAL A 246 7.44 4.54 -1.85
CA VAL A 246 6.66 3.33 -2.14
C VAL A 246 5.55 3.62 -3.17
N SER A 247 4.87 4.77 -3.06
CA SER A 247 3.84 5.18 -4.02
C SER A 247 4.42 5.33 -5.43
N ASN A 248 5.58 5.98 -5.57
CA ASN A 248 6.25 6.08 -6.87
C ASN A 248 6.85 4.74 -7.33
N GLY A 249 7.35 3.90 -6.40
CA GLY A 249 7.83 2.55 -6.71
C GLY A 249 6.74 1.68 -7.31
N ALA A 250 5.54 1.68 -6.72
CA ALA A 250 4.37 0.99 -7.24
C ALA A 250 3.94 1.54 -8.62
N ASN A 251 3.96 2.86 -8.79
CA ASN A 251 3.61 3.51 -10.06
C ASN A 251 4.61 3.17 -11.18
N ILE A 252 5.90 3.12 -10.89
CA ILE A 252 6.93 2.70 -11.85
C ILE A 252 6.78 1.22 -12.20
N THR A 253 6.35 0.39 -11.26
CA THR A 253 6.14 -1.06 -11.48
C THR A 253 4.91 -1.34 -12.34
N ASP A 254 3.97 -0.39 -12.48
CA ASP A 254 2.77 -0.51 -13.34
C ASP A 254 3.09 -0.31 -14.83
N GLY A 255 4.15 -0.96 -15.32
CA GLY A 255 4.58 -0.91 -16.72
C GLY A 255 4.23 -2.15 -17.54
N LEU A 256 3.85 -3.26 -16.90
CA LEU A 256 3.43 -4.52 -17.51
C LEU A 256 2.08 -4.99 -16.96
N ASP A 257 1.34 -5.71 -17.83
CA ASP A 257 0.02 -6.25 -17.50
C ASP A 257 0.09 -7.16 -16.26
N GLY A 258 -0.67 -6.81 -15.21
CA GLY A 258 -0.77 -7.54 -13.97
C GLY A 258 0.41 -7.44 -13.02
N LEU A 259 1.54 -6.82 -13.42
CA LEU A 259 2.75 -6.80 -12.60
C LEU A 259 2.53 -6.09 -11.26
N ALA A 260 2.12 -4.83 -11.28
CA ALA A 260 1.91 -4.04 -10.08
C ALA A 260 0.75 -4.58 -9.22
N THR A 261 -0.33 -5.04 -9.86
CA THR A 261 -1.50 -5.61 -9.18
C THR A 261 -1.16 -6.86 -8.41
N GLY A 262 -0.51 -7.84 -9.07
CA GLY A 262 -0.15 -9.11 -8.44
C GLY A 262 0.91 -8.94 -7.34
N THR A 263 1.90 -8.07 -7.58
CA THR A 263 2.89 -7.69 -6.55
C THR A 263 2.23 -7.06 -5.34
N SER A 264 1.28 -6.12 -5.53
CA SER A 264 0.53 -5.47 -4.45
C SER A 264 -0.32 -6.47 -3.65
N ALA A 265 -0.96 -7.44 -4.31
CA ALA A 265 -1.72 -8.48 -3.63
C ALA A 265 -0.84 -9.31 -2.69
N LEU A 266 0.34 -9.75 -3.16
CA LEU A 266 1.29 -10.51 -2.37
C LEU A 266 1.85 -9.71 -1.19
N ILE A 267 2.18 -8.44 -1.39
CA ILE A 267 2.59 -7.51 -0.32
C ILE A 267 1.45 -7.36 0.70
N GLY A 268 0.20 -7.26 0.22
CA GLY A 268 -0.98 -7.22 1.07
C GLY A 268 -1.09 -8.42 2.01
N VAL A 269 -0.78 -9.63 1.54
CA VAL A 269 -0.75 -10.83 2.39
C VAL A 269 0.27 -10.69 3.51
N CYS A 270 1.48 -10.21 3.21
CA CYS A 270 2.52 -9.94 4.22
C CYS A 270 2.03 -8.96 5.29
N LEU A 271 1.50 -7.82 4.85
CA LEU A 271 0.99 -6.78 5.73
C LEU A 271 -0.22 -7.25 6.55
N GLY A 272 -1.10 -8.08 5.96
CA GLY A 272 -2.22 -8.69 6.66
C GLY A 272 -1.77 -9.59 7.81
N ILE A 273 -0.73 -10.40 7.58
CA ILE A 273 -0.13 -11.25 8.63
C ILE A 273 0.50 -10.38 9.73
N PHE A 274 1.26 -9.34 9.38
CA PHE A 274 1.87 -8.44 10.36
C PHE A 274 0.82 -7.72 11.20
N THR A 275 -0.21 -7.19 10.56
CA THR A 275 -1.31 -6.46 11.19
C THR A 275 -2.12 -7.36 12.13
N TYR A 276 -2.48 -8.55 11.67
CA TYR A 276 -3.21 -9.51 12.49
C TYR A 276 -2.39 -9.97 13.69
N ALA A 277 -1.11 -10.30 13.48
CA ALA A 277 -0.22 -10.74 14.54
C ALA A 277 0.02 -9.64 15.59
N SER A 278 0.22 -8.38 15.17
CA SER A 278 0.42 -7.24 16.08
C SER A 278 -0.88 -6.81 16.79
N GLY A 279 -2.05 -7.08 16.19
CA GLY A 279 -3.37 -6.76 16.76
C GLY A 279 -3.97 -7.85 17.65
N GLN A 280 -3.32 -9.01 17.76
CA GLN A 280 -3.76 -10.12 18.61
C GLN A 280 -2.75 -10.38 19.73
N PHE A 281 -3.16 -10.16 20.96
CA PHE A 281 -2.27 -10.21 22.12
C PHE A 281 -1.48 -11.53 22.22
N TYR A 282 -2.13 -12.68 22.05
CA TYR A 282 -1.46 -13.99 22.13
C TYR A 282 -0.40 -14.21 21.04
N PHE A 283 -0.67 -13.74 19.81
CA PHE A 283 0.31 -13.81 18.73
C PHE A 283 1.46 -12.83 18.94
N ALA A 284 1.16 -11.62 19.39
CA ALA A 284 2.17 -10.62 19.69
C ALA A 284 3.12 -11.10 20.78
N ASP A 285 2.59 -11.69 21.88
CA ASP A 285 3.40 -12.26 22.96
C ASP A 285 4.22 -13.48 22.49
N TYR A 286 3.60 -14.42 21.75
CA TYR A 286 4.30 -15.59 21.21
C TYR A 286 5.45 -15.24 20.26
N LEU A 287 5.21 -14.26 19.38
CA LEU A 287 6.20 -13.77 18.41
C LEU A 287 7.16 -12.75 19.03
N ASN A 288 6.86 -12.25 20.23
CA ASN A 288 7.57 -11.17 20.90
C ASN A 288 7.70 -9.90 20.03
N ILE A 289 6.59 -9.50 19.47
CA ILE A 289 6.43 -8.26 18.70
C ILE A 289 5.56 -7.27 19.47
N MET A 290 5.53 -6.02 19.05
CA MET A 290 4.69 -5.00 19.65
C MET A 290 3.21 -5.38 19.51
N TYR A 291 2.48 -5.35 20.62
CA TYR A 291 1.03 -5.41 20.60
C TYR A 291 0.48 -3.99 20.42
N ILE A 292 -0.37 -3.83 19.44
CA ILE A 292 -1.00 -2.55 19.10
C ILE A 292 -2.51 -2.75 19.19
N PRO A 293 -3.19 -2.10 20.16
CA PRO A 293 -4.64 -2.19 20.31
C PRO A 293 -5.36 -1.81 19.01
N ASP A 294 -6.50 -2.43 18.77
CA ASP A 294 -7.38 -2.22 17.59
C ASP A 294 -6.74 -2.46 16.21
N MET A 295 -5.45 -2.81 16.16
CA MET A 295 -4.73 -3.06 14.91
C MET A 295 -5.34 -4.21 14.11
N ALA A 296 -5.92 -5.22 14.77
CA ALA A 296 -6.56 -6.35 14.09
C ALA A 296 -7.70 -5.92 13.16
N GLU A 297 -8.39 -4.79 13.42
CA GLU A 297 -9.43 -4.25 12.54
C GLU A 297 -8.88 -3.85 11.16
N LEU A 298 -7.63 -3.37 11.11
CA LEU A 298 -6.99 -3.00 9.86
C LEU A 298 -6.83 -4.20 8.90
N THR A 299 -6.83 -5.43 9.43
CA THR A 299 -6.78 -6.65 8.59
C THR A 299 -8.01 -6.75 7.66
N ILE A 300 -9.16 -6.17 8.05
CA ILE A 300 -10.37 -6.15 7.21
C ILE A 300 -10.15 -5.28 5.98
N PHE A 301 -9.54 -4.10 6.15
CA PHE A 301 -9.14 -3.22 5.05
C PHE A 301 -8.13 -3.90 4.11
N ILE A 302 -7.14 -4.57 4.68
CA ILE A 302 -6.10 -5.27 3.90
C ILE A 302 -6.72 -6.44 3.13
N ALA A 303 -7.65 -7.18 3.72
CA ALA A 303 -8.36 -8.25 3.04
C ALA A 303 -9.21 -7.73 1.87
N ALA A 304 -9.87 -6.58 2.03
CA ALA A 304 -10.55 -5.90 0.93
C ALA A 304 -9.57 -5.47 -0.16
N MET A 305 -8.39 -4.96 0.20
CA MET A 305 -7.33 -4.61 -0.76
C MET A 305 -6.85 -5.84 -1.54
N ILE A 306 -6.60 -6.97 -0.87
CA ILE A 306 -6.20 -8.22 -1.53
C ILE A 306 -7.29 -8.70 -2.48
N GLY A 307 -8.56 -8.73 -2.03
CA GLY A 307 -9.70 -9.11 -2.85
C GLY A 307 -9.86 -8.21 -4.08
N ALA A 308 -9.67 -6.89 -3.91
CA ALA A 308 -9.71 -5.91 -5.00
C ALA A 308 -8.58 -6.15 -6.02
N CYS A 309 -7.36 -6.39 -5.56
CA CYS A 309 -6.23 -6.68 -6.44
C CYS A 309 -6.45 -7.99 -7.21
N ILE A 310 -6.87 -9.07 -6.55
CA ILE A 310 -7.13 -10.38 -7.21
C ILE A 310 -8.27 -10.24 -8.23
N GLY A 311 -9.37 -9.58 -7.87
CA GLY A 311 -10.48 -9.38 -8.79
C GLY A 311 -10.14 -8.46 -9.95
N PHE A 312 -9.32 -7.43 -9.74
CA PHE A 312 -8.83 -6.57 -10.82
C PHE A 312 -7.86 -7.30 -11.74
N LEU A 313 -7.03 -8.20 -11.20
CA LEU A 313 -6.08 -9.02 -11.96
C LEU A 313 -6.79 -9.89 -13.01
N TRP A 314 -8.05 -10.26 -12.80
CA TRP A 314 -8.87 -10.97 -13.80
C TRP A 314 -8.96 -10.20 -15.12
N TYR A 315 -8.99 -8.88 -15.07
CA TYR A 315 -9.06 -8.01 -16.27
C TYR A 315 -7.71 -7.43 -16.66
N ASN A 316 -6.77 -7.32 -15.72
CA ASN A 316 -5.49 -6.67 -15.91
C ASN A 316 -4.35 -7.65 -16.26
N SER A 317 -4.56 -8.99 -16.10
CA SER A 317 -3.58 -9.99 -16.57
C SER A 317 -3.42 -9.96 -18.09
N TYR A 318 -2.24 -10.35 -18.57
CA TYR A 318 -1.91 -10.33 -20.00
C TYR A 318 -2.81 -11.27 -20.83
N PRO A 319 -3.38 -10.84 -21.98
CA PRO A 319 -3.43 -9.46 -22.44
C PRO A 319 -4.50 -8.61 -21.69
N ALA A 320 -4.08 -7.46 -21.16
CA ALA A 320 -4.93 -6.64 -20.30
C ALA A 320 -6.14 -6.06 -21.04
N GLN A 321 -7.31 -6.14 -20.42
CA GLN A 321 -8.55 -5.52 -20.85
C GLN A 321 -8.72 -4.09 -20.32
N VAL A 322 -7.95 -3.73 -19.30
CA VAL A 322 -7.91 -2.42 -18.64
C VAL A 322 -6.56 -2.19 -17.98
N PHE A 323 -6.01 -0.99 -18.10
CA PHE A 323 -4.81 -0.58 -17.37
C PHE A 323 -5.20 0.07 -16.05
N MET A 324 -4.38 -0.15 -15.02
CA MET A 324 -4.61 0.40 -13.68
C MET A 324 -4.55 1.93 -13.69
N GLY A 325 -3.52 2.48 -14.32
CA GLY A 325 -3.24 3.91 -14.35
C GLY A 325 -2.70 4.44 -13.02
N ASP A 326 -2.41 5.75 -12.99
CA ASP A 326 -1.92 6.43 -11.81
C ASP A 326 -2.96 6.43 -10.68
N THR A 327 -4.25 6.36 -11.02
CA THR A 327 -5.38 6.20 -10.08
C THR A 327 -5.19 5.00 -9.16
N GLY A 328 -4.78 3.86 -9.70
CA GLY A 328 -4.63 2.64 -8.91
C GLY A 328 -3.22 2.48 -8.33
N SER A 329 -2.20 2.71 -9.13
CA SER A 329 -0.81 2.42 -8.75
C SER A 329 -0.30 3.35 -7.64
N LEU A 330 -0.60 4.67 -7.70
CA LEU A 330 -0.25 5.60 -6.63
C LEU A 330 -1.02 5.27 -5.35
N THR A 331 -2.30 4.92 -5.48
CA THR A 331 -3.13 4.54 -4.33
C THR A 331 -2.62 3.29 -3.64
N LEU A 332 -2.40 2.20 -4.39
CA LEU A 332 -1.88 0.95 -3.82
C LEU A 332 -0.53 1.15 -3.13
N GLY A 333 0.41 1.84 -3.79
CA GLY A 333 1.71 2.11 -3.19
C GLY A 333 1.62 2.95 -1.92
N GLY A 334 0.78 3.99 -1.90
CA GLY A 334 0.61 4.86 -0.74
C GLY A 334 -0.07 4.17 0.43
N ILE A 335 -1.12 3.36 0.20
CA ILE A 335 -1.77 2.60 1.29
C ILE A 335 -0.87 1.48 1.83
N ILE A 336 -0.09 0.81 0.98
CA ILE A 336 0.93 -0.16 1.40
C ILE A 336 1.96 0.51 2.33
N ALA A 337 2.46 1.69 1.97
CA ALA A 337 3.36 2.47 2.80
C ALA A 337 2.73 2.85 4.14
N ALA A 338 1.51 3.39 4.11
CA ALA A 338 0.78 3.80 5.31
C ALA A 338 0.55 2.61 6.26
N ILE A 339 0.11 1.46 5.76
CA ILE A 339 -0.05 0.23 6.56
C ILE A 339 1.28 -0.17 7.20
N ALA A 340 2.37 -0.19 6.44
CA ALA A 340 3.69 -0.57 6.96
C ALA A 340 4.15 0.33 8.12
N ILE A 341 3.88 1.64 8.02
CA ILE A 341 4.19 2.62 9.07
C ILE A 341 3.27 2.40 10.29
N ILE A 342 1.97 2.21 10.09
CA ILE A 342 0.99 1.96 11.15
C ILE A 342 1.36 0.70 11.96
N VAL A 343 1.85 -0.35 11.29
CA VAL A 343 2.26 -1.62 11.94
C VAL A 343 3.70 -1.56 12.49
N HIS A 344 4.38 -0.41 12.38
CA HIS A 344 5.79 -0.23 12.77
C HIS A 344 6.75 -1.24 12.09
N LYS A 345 6.53 -1.50 10.79
CA LYS A 345 7.35 -2.41 9.96
C LYS A 345 7.96 -1.71 8.75
N GLU A 346 8.07 -0.40 8.80
CA GLU A 346 8.56 0.42 7.68
C GLU A 346 10.00 0.11 7.29
N LEU A 347 10.84 -0.33 8.21
CA LEU A 347 12.22 -0.76 7.91
C LEU A 347 12.29 -2.10 7.15
N LEU A 348 11.19 -2.86 7.11
CA LEU A 348 11.07 -4.07 6.30
C LEU A 348 10.58 -3.80 4.87
N ILE A 349 10.14 -2.57 4.57
CA ILE A 349 9.67 -2.18 3.22
C ILE A 349 10.66 -2.57 2.12
N PRO A 350 12.00 -2.32 2.23
CA PRO A 350 12.95 -2.73 1.21
C PRO A 350 12.96 -4.24 0.92
N ILE A 351 12.50 -5.07 1.87
CA ILE A 351 12.40 -6.52 1.72
C ILE A 351 11.06 -6.88 1.09
N PHE A 352 9.92 -6.67 1.77
CA PHE A 352 8.62 -7.12 1.23
C PHE A 352 8.12 -6.31 0.02
N CYS A 353 8.55 -5.04 -0.14
CA CYS A 353 8.37 -4.25 -1.36
C CYS A 353 9.61 -4.33 -2.28
N GLY A 354 10.43 -5.36 -2.17
CA GLY A 354 11.72 -5.47 -2.88
C GLY A 354 11.61 -5.24 -4.38
N VAL A 355 10.52 -5.71 -5.02
CA VAL A 355 10.26 -5.47 -6.44
C VAL A 355 10.04 -3.98 -6.72
N PHE A 356 9.19 -3.29 -5.97
CA PHE A 356 8.98 -1.83 -6.13
C PHE A 356 10.27 -1.06 -5.93
N PHE A 357 11.06 -1.48 -4.93
CA PHE A 357 12.34 -0.85 -4.62
C PHE A 357 13.36 -1.01 -5.76
N VAL A 358 13.51 -2.22 -6.29
CA VAL A 358 14.46 -2.52 -7.38
C VAL A 358 14.04 -1.82 -8.68
N GLU A 359 12.74 -1.80 -9.01
CA GLU A 359 12.22 -1.07 -10.17
C GLU A 359 12.53 0.42 -10.07
N LEU A 360 12.24 1.05 -8.92
CA LEU A 360 12.55 2.45 -8.67
C LEU A 360 14.05 2.73 -8.76
N LEU A 361 14.87 1.91 -8.10
CA LEU A 361 16.33 2.04 -8.14
C LEU A 361 16.89 1.92 -9.56
N SER A 362 16.37 0.99 -10.36
CA SER A 362 16.83 0.81 -11.74
C SER A 362 16.69 2.09 -12.57
N VAL A 363 15.58 2.83 -12.36
CA VAL A 363 15.35 4.13 -13.01
C VAL A 363 16.31 5.18 -12.48
N MET A 364 16.47 5.27 -11.15
CA MET A 364 17.36 6.25 -10.52
C MET A 364 18.81 6.06 -10.98
N ILE A 365 19.30 4.82 -10.97
CA ILE A 365 20.66 4.46 -11.41
C ILE A 365 20.84 4.80 -12.90
N GLN A 366 19.90 4.39 -13.74
CA GLN A 366 19.96 4.65 -15.19
C GLN A 366 20.02 6.14 -15.50
N VAL A 367 19.09 6.92 -14.92
CA VAL A 367 19.00 8.37 -15.19
C VAL A 367 20.24 9.12 -14.66
N THR A 368 20.70 8.77 -13.45
CA THR A 368 21.88 9.40 -12.85
C THR A 368 23.13 9.10 -13.66
N TYR A 369 23.35 7.83 -14.01
CA TYR A 369 24.51 7.43 -14.81
C TYR A 369 24.50 8.03 -16.21
N PHE A 370 23.32 8.06 -16.86
CA PHE A 370 23.16 8.68 -18.17
C PHE A 370 23.49 10.18 -18.15
N LYS A 371 22.98 10.92 -17.15
CA LYS A 371 23.28 12.34 -16.98
C LYS A 371 24.75 12.57 -16.65
N TYR A 372 25.34 11.75 -15.77
CA TYR A 372 26.75 11.84 -15.40
C TYR A 372 27.66 11.61 -16.62
N THR A 373 27.44 10.55 -17.39
CA THR A 373 28.25 10.23 -18.57
C THR A 373 28.09 11.25 -19.67
N LYS A 374 26.85 11.75 -19.89
CA LYS A 374 26.59 12.83 -20.85
C LYS A 374 27.35 14.11 -20.48
N ARG A 375 27.40 14.46 -19.17
CA ARG A 375 28.13 15.64 -18.72
C ARG A 375 29.65 15.46 -18.84
N LYS A 376 30.16 14.26 -18.55
CA LYS A 376 31.62 13.99 -18.53
C LYS A 376 32.20 13.68 -19.92
N PHE A 377 31.47 12.98 -20.76
CA PHE A 377 31.98 12.46 -22.03
C PHE A 377 31.21 12.99 -23.27
N GLY A 378 30.26 13.91 -23.08
CA GLY A 378 29.43 14.44 -24.18
C GLY A 378 28.32 13.48 -24.65
N VAL A 379 28.47 12.18 -24.40
CA VAL A 379 27.52 11.14 -24.82
C VAL A 379 27.02 10.38 -23.59
N GLY A 380 25.68 10.26 -23.47
CA GLY A 380 25.05 9.52 -22.38
C GLY A 380 25.16 8.01 -22.61
N LYS A 381 25.73 7.27 -21.65
CA LYS A 381 25.80 5.81 -21.66
C LYS A 381 24.68 5.23 -20.80
N ARG A 382 24.18 4.04 -21.19
CA ARG A 382 23.15 3.29 -20.46
C ARG A 382 23.78 2.12 -19.71
N ILE A 383 23.29 1.81 -18.49
CA ILE A 383 23.64 0.60 -17.75
C ILE A 383 22.70 -0.51 -18.16
N PHE A 384 21.40 -0.25 -18.15
CA PHE A 384 20.37 -1.19 -18.59
C PHE A 384 19.99 -0.91 -20.05
N LEU A 385 19.57 -1.92 -20.79
CA LEU A 385 19.06 -1.75 -22.17
C LEU A 385 17.89 -0.75 -22.16
N MET A 386 17.04 -0.86 -21.17
CA MET A 386 15.94 0.06 -20.90
C MET A 386 15.65 0.08 -19.39
N SER A 387 15.11 1.15 -18.83
CA SER A 387 14.61 1.23 -17.45
C SER A 387 13.14 1.68 -17.48
N PRO A 388 12.30 1.21 -16.57
CA PRO A 388 12.54 0.31 -15.42
C PRO A 388 13.01 -1.12 -15.79
N LEU A 389 13.36 -1.94 -14.78
CA LEU A 389 14.00 -3.24 -14.98
C LEU A 389 13.14 -4.23 -15.78
N HIS A 390 11.81 -4.20 -15.62
CA HIS A 390 10.91 -5.05 -16.41
C HIS A 390 11.05 -4.80 -17.92
N HIS A 391 11.26 -3.55 -18.36
CA HIS A 391 11.51 -3.23 -19.76
C HIS A 391 12.89 -3.69 -20.23
N HIS A 392 13.87 -3.78 -19.33
CA HIS A 392 15.16 -4.39 -19.65
C HIS A 392 14.99 -5.85 -20.10
N TYR A 393 14.19 -6.62 -19.36
CA TYR A 393 13.90 -8.02 -19.72
C TYR A 393 13.05 -8.15 -21.00
N GLN A 394 12.10 -7.22 -21.23
CA GLN A 394 11.39 -7.21 -22.52
C GLN A 394 12.35 -6.98 -23.68
N LYS A 395 13.32 -6.07 -23.55
CA LYS A 395 14.37 -5.84 -24.58
C LYS A 395 15.31 -7.01 -24.76
N GLN A 396 15.39 -7.92 -23.80
CA GLN A 396 16.09 -9.21 -23.94
C GLN A 396 15.25 -10.30 -24.63
N GLY A 397 14.01 -9.99 -25.05
CA GLY A 397 13.11 -10.92 -25.73
C GLY A 397 12.28 -11.82 -24.80
N TYR A 398 12.19 -11.50 -23.50
CA TYR A 398 11.27 -12.23 -22.63
C TYR A 398 9.84 -11.75 -22.81
N HIS A 399 8.92 -12.71 -22.95
CA HIS A 399 7.48 -12.43 -23.03
C HIS A 399 6.96 -11.81 -21.71
N GLU A 400 6.05 -10.85 -21.84
CA GLU A 400 5.53 -10.04 -20.73
C GLU A 400 4.93 -10.87 -19.58
N ALA A 401 4.06 -11.84 -19.90
CA ALA A 401 3.48 -12.72 -18.89
C ALA A 401 4.54 -13.51 -18.09
N LYS A 402 5.64 -13.90 -18.74
CA LYS A 402 6.77 -14.60 -18.09
C LYS A 402 7.52 -13.67 -17.15
N ILE A 403 7.68 -12.39 -17.53
CA ILE A 403 8.30 -11.38 -16.67
C ILE A 403 7.43 -11.15 -15.45
N ALA A 404 6.14 -10.86 -15.62
CA ALA A 404 5.19 -10.62 -14.53
C ALA A 404 5.18 -11.80 -13.54
N THR A 405 5.07 -13.04 -14.02
CA THR A 405 5.09 -14.24 -13.17
C THR A 405 6.40 -14.38 -12.37
N ARG A 406 7.56 -14.12 -12.99
CA ARG A 406 8.85 -14.18 -12.30
C ARG A 406 8.97 -13.12 -11.20
N PHE A 407 8.48 -11.91 -11.46
CA PHE A 407 8.47 -10.85 -10.45
C PHE A 407 7.51 -11.19 -9.30
N TRP A 408 6.38 -11.85 -9.54
CA TRP A 408 5.51 -12.36 -8.47
C TRP A 408 6.22 -13.42 -7.62
N ILE A 409 6.96 -14.34 -8.25
CA ILE A 409 7.77 -15.35 -7.51
C ILE A 409 8.81 -14.65 -6.63
N VAL A 410 9.52 -13.65 -7.16
CA VAL A 410 10.49 -12.86 -6.38
C VAL A 410 9.79 -12.13 -5.24
N THR A 411 8.62 -11.51 -5.49
CA THR A 411 7.83 -10.85 -4.44
C THR A 411 7.42 -11.86 -3.35
N MET A 412 6.98 -13.07 -3.75
CA MET A 412 6.62 -14.12 -2.79
C MET A 412 7.81 -14.52 -1.91
N LEU A 413 9.00 -14.68 -2.49
CA LEU A 413 10.22 -14.96 -1.72
C LEU A 413 10.55 -13.82 -0.75
N CYS A 414 10.43 -12.57 -1.18
CA CYS A 414 10.62 -11.39 -0.34
C CYS A 414 9.60 -11.34 0.81
N VAL A 415 8.34 -11.65 0.54
CA VAL A 415 7.26 -11.74 1.53
C VAL A 415 7.53 -12.84 2.55
N LEU A 416 7.89 -14.04 2.11
CA LEU A 416 8.24 -15.16 3.00
C LEU A 416 9.44 -14.80 3.89
N LEU A 417 10.48 -14.18 3.32
CA LEU A 417 11.62 -13.70 4.08
C LEU A 417 11.20 -12.67 5.14
N SER A 418 10.32 -11.73 4.77
CA SER A 418 9.82 -10.72 5.72
C SER A 418 9.00 -11.34 6.85
N ILE A 419 8.14 -12.32 6.55
CA ILE A 419 7.37 -13.06 7.58
C ILE A 419 8.32 -13.84 8.50
N ALA A 420 9.37 -14.45 7.95
CA ALA A 420 10.37 -15.17 8.74
C ALA A 420 11.03 -14.24 9.79
N THR A 421 11.22 -12.96 9.48
CA THR A 421 11.82 -11.99 10.43
C THR A 421 11.00 -11.80 11.70
N LEU A 422 9.69 -12.14 11.71
CA LEU A 422 8.86 -12.05 12.93
C LEU A 422 9.41 -12.91 14.07
N LYS A 423 10.10 -14.01 13.75
CA LYS A 423 10.64 -14.94 14.76
C LYS A 423 12.17 -14.96 14.81
N MET A 424 12.84 -14.33 13.85
CA MET A 424 14.32 -14.28 13.83
C MET A 424 14.80 -13.18 14.78
N ARG A 425 15.54 -13.59 15.82
CA ARG A 425 16.12 -12.73 16.86
C ARG A 425 17.62 -12.84 16.88
#